data_c1ae67a82a20e70243c8d6e158b74244
#
_entry.id   c1ae67a82a20e70243c8d6e158b74244
#
_cell.length_a   1.000
_cell.length_b   1.000
_cell.length_c   1.000
_cell.angle_alpha   90.00
_cell.angle_beta   90.00
_cell.angle_gamma   90.00
#
_symmetry.space_group_name_H-M   'P 1'
#
loop_
_entity.id
_entity.type
_entity.pdbx_description
1 polymer ?
#
loop_
_entity_poly.entity_id
_entity_poly.type
_entity_poly.pdbx_seq_one_letter_code
_entity_poly.pdbx_strand_id
1 'polypeptide(L)'
;MSTNLEQAAQEYRTLLQSFRSLCLATVDETGKPDLSYAPHVLSPKGWFYVFLSDLARHTGLLRASGCASVLLIEAEAQAQEIFVRKRISFQCQAVQVERESKEWGQIMAEFEQQF
;
A
#
# COMPACT_ATOMS: atom_id res chain seq x y z
N MET A 1 31.85 6.65 -3.05
CA MET A 1 31.41 5.77 -4.14
C MET A 1 30.33 4.84 -3.61
N SER A 2 29.18 4.78 -4.29
CA SER A 2 28.10 3.92 -3.87
C SER A 2 28.36 2.46 -4.21
N THR A 3 27.98 1.56 -3.31
CA THR A 3 27.98 0.13 -3.59
C THR A 3 26.75 -0.24 -4.40
N ASN A 4 26.75 -1.41 -5.02
CA ASN A 4 25.57 -1.91 -5.71
C ASN A 4 24.38 -2.07 -4.77
N LEU A 5 24.64 -2.44 -3.52
CA LEU A 5 23.60 -2.57 -2.50
C LEU A 5 22.99 -1.21 -2.14
N GLU A 6 23.81 -0.17 -2.01
CA GLU A 6 23.33 1.18 -1.73
C GLU A 6 22.49 1.71 -2.88
N GLN A 7 22.91 1.46 -4.11
CA GLN A 7 22.15 1.86 -5.31
C GLN A 7 20.80 1.15 -5.36
N ALA A 8 20.77 -0.15 -5.07
CA ALA A 8 19.55 -0.92 -5.05
C ALA A 8 18.59 -0.40 -3.96
N ALA A 9 19.12 -0.08 -2.78
CA ALA A 9 18.32 0.48 -1.69
C ALA A 9 17.74 1.84 -2.07
N GLN A 10 18.49 2.67 -2.78
CA GLN A 10 18.01 3.98 -3.23
C GLN A 10 16.91 3.84 -4.28
N GLU A 11 17.08 2.93 -5.24
CA GLU A 11 16.05 2.65 -6.25
C GLU A 11 14.77 2.15 -5.59
N TYR A 12 14.90 1.29 -4.59
CA TYR A 12 13.77 0.78 -3.81
C TYR A 12 13.00 1.91 -3.14
N ARG A 13 13.70 2.82 -2.45
CA ARG A 13 13.05 3.96 -1.79
C ARG A 13 12.37 4.89 -2.78
N THR A 14 13.03 5.18 -3.90
CA THR A 14 12.47 6.02 -4.95
C THR A 14 11.20 5.39 -5.52
N LEU A 15 11.23 4.09 -5.77
CA LEU A 15 10.08 3.36 -6.29
C LEU A 15 8.90 3.42 -5.31
N LEU A 16 9.14 3.16 -4.03
CA LEU A 16 8.09 3.22 -3.00
C LEU A 16 7.39 4.57 -2.96
N GLN A 17 8.14 5.65 -3.10
CA GLN A 17 7.59 7.01 -3.02
C GLN A 17 6.88 7.45 -4.28
N SER A 18 7.04 6.73 -5.38
CA SER A 18 6.46 7.10 -6.67
C SER A 18 5.00 6.71 -6.83
N PHE A 19 4.46 5.86 -5.94
CA PHE A 19 3.10 5.34 -6.06
C PHE A 19 2.12 6.12 -5.20
N ARG A 20 0.91 6.31 -5.72
CA ARG A 20 -0.21 6.95 -5.02
C ARG A 20 -1.34 5.96 -4.70
N SER A 21 -1.25 4.76 -5.22
CA SER A 21 -2.23 3.70 -4.97
C SER A 21 -1.52 2.35 -4.93
N LEU A 22 -2.19 1.38 -4.35
CA LEU A 22 -1.67 0.04 -4.21
C LEU A 22 -2.75 -0.99 -4.54
N CYS A 23 -2.33 -2.17 -4.93
CA CYS A 23 -3.22 -3.33 -5.03
C CYS A 23 -3.25 -4.02 -3.68
N LEU A 24 -4.44 -4.44 -3.27
CA LEU A 24 -4.70 -4.96 -1.94
C LEU A 24 -5.34 -6.34 -2.05
N ALA A 25 -4.66 -7.36 -1.55
CA ALA A 25 -5.19 -8.72 -1.49
C ALA A 25 -5.59 -9.04 -0.06
N THR A 26 -6.80 -9.55 0.10
CA THR A 26 -7.36 -9.95 1.39
C THR A 26 -7.89 -11.37 1.27
N VAL A 27 -8.28 -11.95 2.39
CA VAL A 27 -8.76 -13.33 2.43
C VAL A 27 -9.94 -13.41 3.40
N ASP A 28 -10.95 -14.21 3.05
CA ASP A 28 -12.07 -14.44 3.95
C ASP A 28 -11.78 -15.62 4.89
N GLU A 29 -12.72 -15.91 5.77
CA GLU A 29 -12.59 -16.96 6.80
C GLU A 29 -12.47 -18.38 6.21
N THR A 30 -12.89 -18.58 4.96
CA THR A 30 -12.76 -19.87 4.28
C THR A 30 -11.47 -19.98 3.48
N GLY A 31 -10.63 -18.92 3.49
CA GLY A 31 -9.41 -18.89 2.74
C GLY A 31 -9.57 -18.42 1.30
N LYS A 32 -10.74 -17.91 0.93
CA LYS A 32 -10.97 -17.39 -0.42
C LYS A 32 -10.36 -16.01 -0.56
N PRO A 33 -9.48 -15.80 -1.55
CA PRO A 33 -8.84 -14.50 -1.74
C PRO A 33 -9.76 -13.49 -2.41
N ASP A 34 -9.52 -12.22 -2.12
CA ASP A 34 -10.18 -11.09 -2.72
C ASP A 34 -9.12 -10.07 -3.13
N LEU A 35 -9.30 -9.40 -4.26
CA LEU A 35 -8.33 -8.45 -4.79
C LEU A 35 -9.02 -7.13 -5.09
N SER A 36 -8.39 -6.04 -4.63
CA SER A 36 -8.87 -4.69 -4.87
C SER A 36 -7.69 -3.73 -4.95
N TYR A 37 -7.97 -2.43 -5.02
CA TYR A 37 -6.92 -1.42 -4.93
C TYR A 37 -7.40 -0.28 -4.05
N ALA A 38 -6.45 0.55 -3.59
CA ALA A 38 -6.77 1.73 -2.82
C ALA A 38 -5.70 2.81 -2.99
N PRO A 39 -6.11 4.08 -3.04
CA PRO A 39 -5.16 5.17 -2.85
C PRO A 39 -4.56 5.09 -1.45
N HIS A 40 -3.30 5.51 -1.31
CA HIS A 40 -2.63 5.43 -0.02
C HIS A 40 -1.72 6.62 0.21
N VAL A 41 -1.36 6.84 1.47
CA VAL A 41 -0.22 7.66 1.84
C VAL A 41 0.80 6.78 2.56
N LEU A 42 2.06 7.05 2.31
CA LEU A 42 3.17 6.30 2.91
C LEU A 42 3.82 7.19 3.97
N SER A 43 3.89 6.70 5.21
CA SER A 43 4.53 7.43 6.27
C SER A 43 6.05 7.34 6.15
N PRO A 44 6.81 8.28 6.78
CA PRO A 44 8.26 8.17 6.83
C PRO A 44 8.77 6.88 7.48
N LYS A 45 7.95 6.25 8.32
CA LYS A 45 8.28 4.98 8.97
C LYS A 45 8.01 3.76 8.09
N GLY A 46 7.46 3.96 6.89
CA GLY A 46 7.17 2.87 5.97
C GLY A 46 5.80 2.22 6.14
N TRP A 47 4.88 2.87 6.82
CA TRP A 47 3.51 2.38 6.98
C TRP A 47 2.63 2.90 5.86
N PHE A 48 1.83 2.01 5.28
CA PHE A 48 0.83 2.37 4.28
C PHE A 48 -0.48 2.67 4.99
N TYR A 49 -1.04 3.86 4.74
CA TYR A 49 -2.37 4.22 5.24
C TYR A 49 -3.34 4.27 4.08
N VAL A 50 -4.46 3.59 4.22
CA VAL A 50 -5.52 3.58 3.22
C VAL A 50 -6.80 4.06 3.87
N PHE A 51 -7.60 4.81 3.10
CA PHE A 51 -8.91 5.27 3.52
C PHE A 51 -9.95 4.45 2.77
N LEU A 52 -10.66 3.57 3.50
CA LEU A 52 -11.55 2.59 2.89
C LEU A 52 -12.99 2.85 3.28
N SER A 53 -13.89 2.61 2.33
CA SER A 53 -15.32 2.68 2.58
C SER A 53 -15.77 1.51 3.45
N ASP A 54 -16.64 1.78 4.45
CA ASP A 54 -17.23 0.72 5.26
C ASP A 54 -18.10 -0.24 4.44
N LEU A 55 -18.56 0.20 3.26
CA LEU A 55 -19.39 -0.61 2.38
C LEU A 55 -18.57 -1.53 1.47
N ALA A 56 -17.26 -1.31 1.37
CA ALA A 56 -16.41 -2.11 0.51
C ALA A 56 -16.13 -3.47 1.18
N ARG A 57 -16.13 -4.53 0.36
CA ARG A 57 -15.88 -5.89 0.84
C ARG A 57 -14.51 -6.01 1.51
N HIS A 58 -13.46 -5.39 0.94
CA HIS A 58 -12.12 -5.50 1.50
C HIS A 58 -11.99 -4.90 2.90
N THR A 59 -12.82 -3.90 3.24
CA THR A 59 -12.81 -3.31 4.59
C THR A 59 -13.19 -4.33 5.64
N GLY A 60 -14.28 -5.06 5.41
CA GLY A 60 -14.71 -6.12 6.31
C GLY A 60 -13.71 -7.26 6.43
N LEU A 61 -13.10 -7.63 5.30
CA LEU A 61 -12.09 -8.69 5.29
C LEU A 61 -10.83 -8.29 6.05
N LEU A 62 -10.40 -7.04 5.95
CA LEU A 62 -9.27 -6.52 6.72
C LEU A 62 -9.55 -6.55 8.22
N ARG A 63 -10.75 -6.12 8.63
CA ARG A 63 -11.14 -6.15 10.05
C ARG A 63 -11.14 -7.56 10.59
N ALA A 64 -11.66 -8.50 9.81
CA ALA A 64 -11.80 -9.88 10.25
C ALA A 64 -10.48 -10.62 10.32
N SER A 65 -9.62 -10.47 9.31
CA SER A 65 -8.37 -11.22 9.21
C SER A 65 -7.18 -10.51 9.87
N GLY A 66 -7.18 -9.17 9.87
CA GLY A 66 -6.05 -8.40 10.38
C GLY A 66 -4.80 -8.47 9.52
N CYS A 67 -4.91 -8.97 8.29
CA CYS A 67 -3.75 -9.09 7.40
C CYS A 67 -4.11 -8.81 5.95
N ALA A 68 -3.10 -8.47 5.16
CA ALA A 68 -3.26 -8.21 3.73
C ALA A 68 -1.91 -8.37 3.03
N SER A 69 -1.96 -8.66 1.74
CA SER A 69 -0.80 -8.50 0.86
C SER A 69 -0.99 -7.25 0.02
N VAL A 70 0.08 -6.51 -0.19
CA VAL A 70 0.08 -5.26 -0.92
C VAL A 70 1.06 -5.36 -2.09
N LEU A 71 0.63 -4.90 -3.26
CA LEU A 71 1.47 -4.83 -4.45
C LEU A 71 1.50 -3.40 -4.97
N LEU A 72 2.71 -2.90 -5.20
CA LEU A 72 2.95 -1.66 -5.93
C LEU A 72 3.68 -2.04 -7.20
N ILE A 73 3.16 -1.63 -8.35
CA ILE A 73 3.70 -2.03 -9.64
C ILE A 73 3.60 -0.87 -10.63
N GLU A 74 4.67 -0.63 -11.39
CA GLU A 74 4.69 0.43 -12.39
C GLU A 74 3.67 0.17 -13.50
N ALA A 75 3.18 1.24 -14.13
CA ALA A 75 2.26 1.13 -15.25
C ALA A 75 2.93 0.44 -16.43
N GLU A 76 2.17 -0.35 -17.18
CA GLU A 76 2.69 -1.06 -18.36
C GLU A 76 3.30 -0.08 -19.38
N ALA A 77 2.66 1.08 -19.54
CA ALA A 77 3.15 2.10 -20.50
C ALA A 77 4.52 2.65 -20.14
N GLN A 78 4.93 2.56 -18.87
CA GLN A 78 6.21 3.04 -18.39
C GLN A 78 7.26 1.94 -18.30
N ALA A 79 6.85 0.68 -18.46
CA ALA A 79 7.76 -0.45 -18.38
C ALA A 79 8.59 -0.57 -19.65
N GLN A 80 9.89 -0.77 -19.50
CA GLN A 80 10.77 -1.03 -20.64
C GLN A 80 10.54 -2.44 -21.19
N GLU A 81 10.23 -3.38 -20.31
CA GLU A 81 9.99 -4.78 -20.66
C GLU A 81 8.86 -5.31 -19.80
N ILE A 82 7.82 -5.84 -20.45
CA ILE A 82 6.60 -6.29 -19.76
C ILE A 82 6.86 -7.40 -18.74
N PHE A 83 7.84 -8.26 -18.99
CA PHE A 83 8.19 -9.33 -18.09
C PHE A 83 9.00 -8.87 -16.88
N VAL A 84 9.49 -7.62 -16.89
CA VAL A 84 10.38 -7.08 -15.87
C VAL A 84 9.85 -5.73 -15.35
N ARG A 85 8.54 -5.58 -15.23
CA ARG A 85 7.94 -4.38 -14.65
C ARG A 85 8.44 -4.19 -13.22
N LYS A 86 8.80 -2.96 -12.87
CA LYS A 86 9.24 -2.64 -11.51
C LYS A 86 8.08 -2.81 -10.56
N ARG A 87 8.27 -3.62 -9.53
CA ARG A 87 7.21 -3.93 -8.57
C ARG A 87 7.78 -4.34 -7.23
N ILE A 88 6.98 -4.12 -6.20
CA ILE A 88 7.31 -4.51 -4.82
C ILE A 88 6.04 -5.05 -4.18
N SER A 89 6.15 -6.13 -3.44
CA SER A 89 5.02 -6.66 -2.67
C SER A 89 5.41 -6.83 -1.21
N PHE A 90 4.41 -6.71 -0.33
CA PHE A 90 4.58 -6.86 1.11
C PHE A 90 3.45 -7.68 1.68
N GLN A 91 3.76 -8.49 2.69
CA GLN A 91 2.74 -9.05 3.57
C GLN A 91 2.63 -8.13 4.78
N CYS A 92 1.42 -7.70 5.08
CA CYS A 92 1.18 -6.65 6.06
C CYS A 92 0.20 -7.09 7.14
N GLN A 93 0.38 -6.54 8.33
CA GLN A 93 -0.66 -6.54 9.35
C GLN A 93 -1.52 -5.29 9.14
N ALA A 94 -2.84 -5.46 9.27
CA ALA A 94 -3.78 -4.37 9.14
C ALA A 94 -4.25 -3.94 10.53
N VAL A 95 -4.08 -2.65 10.82
CA VAL A 95 -4.50 -2.07 12.10
C VAL A 95 -5.41 -0.89 11.79
N GLN A 96 -6.58 -0.86 12.41
CA GLN A 96 -7.52 0.24 12.22
C GLN A 96 -7.06 1.46 13.02
N VAL A 97 -7.02 2.62 12.35
CA VAL A 97 -6.78 3.91 13.01
C VAL A 97 -8.12 4.43 13.51
N GLU A 98 -8.21 4.70 14.80
CA GLU A 98 -9.43 5.18 15.42
C GLU A 98 -9.82 6.55 14.86
N ARG A 99 -11.09 6.67 14.42
CA ARG A 99 -11.63 7.91 13.89
C ARG A 99 -11.56 9.01 14.94
N GLU A 100 -11.19 10.21 14.51
CA GLU A 100 -11.06 11.41 15.36
C GLU A 100 -9.92 11.33 16.38
N SER A 101 -9.06 10.30 16.31
CA SER A 101 -7.82 10.30 17.06
C SER A 101 -6.84 11.32 16.48
N LYS A 102 -5.79 11.66 17.23
CA LYS A 102 -4.75 12.56 16.76
C LYS A 102 -4.06 11.99 15.52
N GLU A 103 -3.76 10.70 15.52
CA GLU A 103 -3.18 10.01 14.38
C GLU A 103 -4.07 10.10 13.15
N TRP A 104 -5.38 9.85 13.33
CA TRP A 104 -6.36 9.94 12.26
C TRP A 104 -6.37 11.33 11.62
N GLY A 105 -6.35 12.38 12.44
CA GLY A 105 -6.33 13.75 11.95
C GLY A 105 -5.09 14.07 11.12
N GLN A 106 -3.94 13.60 11.56
CA GLN A 106 -2.69 13.78 10.82
C GLN A 106 -2.70 13.07 9.47
N ILE A 107 -3.21 11.84 9.44
CA ILE A 107 -3.29 11.04 8.23
C ILE A 107 -4.27 11.67 7.24
N MET A 108 -5.43 12.13 7.71
CA MET A 108 -6.44 12.76 6.85
C MET A 108 -5.90 14.04 6.23
N ALA A 109 -5.11 14.82 6.98
CA ALA A 109 -4.46 16.00 6.44
C ALA A 109 -3.49 15.65 5.30
N GLU A 110 -2.74 14.56 5.43
CA GLU A 110 -1.86 14.10 4.36
C GLU A 110 -2.63 13.64 3.13
N PHE A 111 -3.77 12.96 3.31
CA PHE A 111 -4.62 12.59 2.19
C PHE A 111 -5.13 13.83 1.45
N GLU A 112 -5.53 14.86 2.17
CA GLU A 112 -5.99 16.11 1.55
C GLU A 112 -4.88 16.80 0.74
N GLN A 113 -3.64 16.77 1.24
CA GLN A 113 -2.52 17.35 0.52
C GLN A 113 -2.16 16.55 -0.73
N GLN A 114 -2.24 15.23 -0.67
CA GLN A 114 -1.80 14.37 -1.75
C GLN A 114 -2.87 14.19 -2.82
N PHE A 115 -4.12 14.25 -2.45
CA PHE A 115 -5.27 14.05 -3.32
C PHE A 115 -6.23 15.23 -3.26
#